data_55ed8d2c5cf56b1cc79d8e7a72db1dfd
#
_entry.id   55ed8d2c5cf56b1cc79d8e7a72db1dfd
#
_cell.length_a   1.000
_cell.length_b   1.000
_cell.length_c   1.000
_cell.angle_alpha   90.00
_cell.angle_beta   90.00
_cell.angle_gamma   90.00
#
_symmetry.space_group_name_H-M   'P 1'
#
loop_
_entity.id
_entity.type
_entity.pdbx_description
1 polymer ?
#
loop_
_entity_poly.entity_id
_entity_poly.type
_entity_poly.pdbx_seq_one_letter_code
_entity_poly.pdbx_strand_id
1 'polypeptide(L)'
;GKKIAIQGAGSVGKKLAKYLAGAGANVFISDIDKLKLEAINDNNITCIDDAFTFDCDLLAPCAVGGIFTKSSIKDLNCKIIAGGANNQLLNTSVADDLHERGILFIPDILINSGGVIGLTKDFLNRDDAKTEEALKEIAYRVREAIIFSKEKSISINETLKRKDL
;
A
#
# COMPACT_ATOMS: atom_id res chain seq x y z
N GLY A 1 6.01 9.07 15.61
CA GLY A 1 5.62 7.98 14.69
C GLY A 1 5.99 8.30 13.25
N LYS A 2 5.91 7.31 12.36
CA LYS A 2 6.11 7.54 10.93
C LYS A 2 4.91 8.28 10.34
N LYS A 3 5.13 9.16 9.37
CA LYS A 3 4.07 9.85 8.63
C LYS A 3 3.54 8.93 7.53
N ILE A 4 2.27 8.59 7.56
CA ILE A 4 1.63 7.73 6.56
C ILE A 4 0.47 8.48 5.94
N ALA A 5 0.51 8.66 4.62
CA ALA A 5 -0.57 9.26 3.85
C ALA A 5 -1.38 8.17 3.15
N ILE A 6 -2.71 8.19 3.32
CA ILE A 6 -3.63 7.22 2.72
C ILE A 6 -4.50 7.94 1.69
N GLN A 7 -4.46 7.47 0.44
CA GLN A 7 -5.33 7.96 -0.62
C GLN A 7 -6.56 7.06 -0.73
N GLY A 8 -7.72 7.61 -0.39
CA GLY A 8 -8.99 6.92 -0.40
C GLY A 8 -9.51 6.57 0.99
N ALA A 9 -10.66 7.15 1.38
CA ALA A 9 -11.37 6.92 2.63
C ALA A 9 -12.53 5.92 2.47
N GLY A 10 -12.35 4.92 1.62
CA GLY A 10 -13.26 3.78 1.48
C GLY A 10 -13.10 2.76 2.62
N SER A 11 -13.73 1.58 2.45
CA SER A 11 -13.70 0.52 3.48
C SER A 11 -12.26 0.08 3.84
N VAL A 12 -11.37 -0.06 2.85
CA VAL A 12 -9.98 -0.47 3.07
C VAL A 12 -9.20 0.67 3.73
N GLY A 13 -9.25 1.88 3.16
CA GLY A 13 -8.47 3.01 3.66
C GLY A 13 -8.82 3.41 5.09
N LYS A 14 -10.11 3.46 5.45
CA LYS A 14 -10.55 3.75 6.82
C LYS A 14 -10.07 2.69 7.83
N LYS A 15 -10.14 1.40 7.48
CA LYS A 15 -9.64 0.33 8.35
C LYS A 15 -8.13 0.41 8.51
N LEU A 16 -7.41 0.63 7.41
CA LEU A 16 -5.95 0.79 7.44
C LEU A 16 -5.55 2.00 8.29
N ALA A 17 -6.24 3.14 8.14
CA ALA A 17 -5.98 4.35 8.93
C ALA A 17 -6.10 4.07 10.44
N LYS A 18 -7.19 3.44 10.88
CA LYS A 18 -7.38 3.07 12.29
C LYS A 18 -6.30 2.13 12.80
N TYR A 19 -5.93 1.13 11.99
CA TYR A 19 -4.90 0.16 12.36
C TYR A 19 -3.54 0.84 12.57
N LEU A 20 -3.16 1.70 11.64
CA LEU A 20 -1.88 2.41 11.69
C LEU A 20 -1.83 3.45 12.81
N ALA A 21 -2.92 4.18 13.02
CA ALA A 21 -3.03 5.12 14.14
C ALA A 21 -2.92 4.38 15.49
N GLY A 22 -3.60 3.25 15.65
CA GLY A 22 -3.48 2.38 16.83
C GLY A 22 -2.09 1.82 17.04
N ALA A 23 -1.31 1.66 15.97
CA ALA A 23 0.10 1.27 16.03
C ALA A 23 1.07 2.45 16.26
N GLY A 24 0.57 3.67 16.50
CA GLY A 24 1.37 4.85 16.82
C GLY A 24 1.95 5.59 15.62
N ALA A 25 1.41 5.38 14.41
CA ALA A 25 1.76 6.18 13.24
C ALA A 25 1.02 7.53 13.24
N ASN A 26 1.63 8.56 12.62
CA ASN A 26 0.95 9.81 12.29
C ASN A 26 0.22 9.61 10.96
N VAL A 27 -1.10 9.47 11.01
CA VAL A 27 -1.91 9.08 9.84
C VAL A 27 -2.62 10.27 9.24
N PHE A 28 -2.47 10.43 7.95
CA PHE A 28 -3.11 11.43 7.10
C PHE A 28 -3.95 10.72 6.04
N ILE A 29 -5.16 11.19 5.76
CA ILE A 29 -6.05 10.55 4.80
C ILE A 29 -6.73 11.57 3.91
N SER A 30 -6.83 11.27 2.61
CA SER A 30 -7.58 12.08 1.64
C SER A 30 -8.60 11.23 0.87
N ASP A 31 -9.68 11.86 0.42
CA ASP A 31 -10.64 11.31 -0.53
C ASP A 31 -11.25 12.46 -1.34
N ILE A 32 -11.62 12.20 -2.60
CA ILE A 32 -12.36 13.17 -3.42
C ILE A 32 -13.76 13.43 -2.88
N ASP A 33 -14.34 12.46 -2.19
CA ASP A 33 -15.64 12.56 -1.52
C ASP A 33 -15.45 13.09 -0.09
N LYS A 34 -15.74 14.36 0.10
CA LYS A 34 -15.62 15.04 1.41
C LYS A 34 -16.49 14.42 2.50
N LEU A 35 -17.65 13.87 2.14
CA LEU A 35 -18.54 13.22 3.12
C LEU A 35 -17.89 11.99 3.76
N LYS A 36 -17.03 11.27 3.02
CA LYS A 36 -16.27 10.16 3.59
C LYS A 36 -15.22 10.61 4.60
N LEU A 37 -14.64 11.78 4.41
CA LEU A 37 -13.68 12.37 5.35
C LEU A 37 -14.38 12.89 6.61
N GLU A 38 -15.51 13.57 6.45
CA GLU A 38 -16.34 14.06 7.57
C GLU A 38 -16.84 12.92 8.48
N ALA A 39 -17.04 11.73 7.90
CA ALA A 39 -17.44 10.53 8.64
C ALA A 39 -16.29 9.87 9.43
N ILE A 40 -15.06 10.41 9.36
CA ILE A 40 -13.93 9.94 10.16
C ILE A 40 -14.00 10.61 11.53
N ASN A 41 -14.39 9.84 12.53
CA ASN A 41 -14.45 10.29 13.92
C ASN A 41 -13.32 9.62 14.71
N ASP A 42 -12.07 10.05 14.45
CA ASP A 42 -10.89 9.55 15.15
C ASP A 42 -9.84 10.68 15.20
N ASN A 43 -9.56 11.17 16.39
CA ASN A 43 -8.63 12.29 16.62
C ASN A 43 -7.16 11.96 16.27
N ASN A 44 -6.84 10.69 16.06
CA ASN A 44 -5.50 10.25 15.65
C ASN A 44 -5.32 10.20 14.14
N ILE A 45 -6.37 10.54 13.37
CA ILE A 45 -6.35 10.55 11.90
C ILE A 45 -6.61 11.99 11.43
N THR A 46 -5.69 12.55 10.66
CA THR A 46 -5.80 13.89 10.09
C THR A 46 -6.30 13.80 8.65
N CYS A 47 -7.44 14.45 8.36
CA CYS A 47 -7.90 14.61 6.99
C CYS A 47 -7.08 15.68 6.28
N ILE A 48 -6.66 15.40 5.04
CA ILE A 48 -5.90 16.32 4.18
C ILE A 48 -6.53 16.39 2.79
N ASP A 49 -6.18 17.43 2.02
CA ASP A 49 -6.75 17.61 0.68
C ASP A 49 -6.23 16.61 -0.32
N ASP A 50 -4.91 16.35 -0.30
CA ASP A 50 -4.26 15.42 -1.25
C ASP A 50 -3.15 14.61 -0.57
N ALA A 51 -3.32 13.30 -0.51
CA ALA A 51 -2.31 12.39 0.01
C ALA A 51 -1.17 12.13 -1.00
N PHE A 52 -1.42 12.37 -2.30
CA PHE A 52 -0.49 11.99 -3.36
C PHE A 52 0.78 12.87 -3.34
N THR A 53 0.60 14.18 -3.15
CA THR A 53 1.71 15.15 -3.08
C THR A 53 2.21 15.42 -1.66
N PHE A 54 1.55 14.82 -0.65
CA PHE A 54 1.86 15.04 0.75
C PHE A 54 3.25 14.48 1.14
N ASP A 55 4.04 15.27 1.89
CA ASP A 55 5.34 14.83 2.42
C ASP A 55 5.16 13.77 3.50
N CYS A 56 5.51 12.51 3.18
CA CYS A 56 5.32 11.37 4.08
C CYS A 56 6.42 10.30 3.95
N ASP A 57 6.51 9.43 4.94
CA ASP A 57 7.39 8.27 4.86
C ASP A 57 6.78 7.17 3.96
N LEU A 58 5.44 7.00 3.98
CA LEU A 58 4.71 6.01 3.21
C LEU A 58 3.41 6.57 2.65
N LEU A 59 3.22 6.41 1.35
CA LEU A 59 1.94 6.63 0.66
C LEU A 59 1.22 5.29 0.49
N ALA A 60 -0.04 5.21 0.95
CA ALA A 60 -0.89 4.03 0.82
C ALA A 60 -2.08 4.31 -0.12
N PRO A 61 -1.98 3.98 -1.42
CA PRO A 61 -3.11 4.05 -2.33
C PRO A 61 -4.18 3.01 -1.96
N CYS A 62 -5.41 3.47 -1.66
CA CYS A 62 -6.54 2.62 -1.26
C CYS A 62 -7.83 2.96 -2.04
N ALA A 63 -7.75 3.74 -3.11
CA ALA A 63 -8.89 4.15 -3.93
C ALA A 63 -8.91 3.41 -5.27
N VAL A 64 -8.36 4.01 -6.32
CA VAL A 64 -8.42 3.50 -7.69
C VAL A 64 -7.04 3.10 -8.23
N GLY A 65 -7.02 2.25 -9.25
CA GLY A 65 -5.82 1.88 -9.97
C GLY A 65 -5.39 2.92 -11.02
N GLY A 66 -4.24 2.67 -11.68
CA GLY A 66 -3.74 3.48 -12.78
C GLY A 66 -3.25 4.88 -12.41
N ILE A 67 -3.10 5.17 -11.11
CA ILE A 67 -2.74 6.52 -10.62
C ILE A 67 -1.27 6.87 -10.82
N PHE A 68 -0.39 5.87 -10.85
CA PHE A 68 1.03 6.09 -11.07
C PHE A 68 1.37 6.02 -12.56
N THR A 69 1.71 7.17 -13.09
CA THR A 69 2.16 7.40 -14.47
C THR A 69 3.53 8.05 -14.46
N LYS A 70 4.25 8.07 -15.58
CA LYS A 70 5.54 8.79 -15.70
C LYS A 70 5.42 10.29 -15.36
N SER A 71 4.26 10.88 -15.57
CA SER A 71 4.01 12.28 -15.20
C SER A 71 3.70 12.43 -13.73
N SER A 72 2.73 11.63 -13.19
CA SER A 72 2.25 11.81 -11.82
C SER A 72 3.30 11.46 -10.77
N ILE A 73 4.18 10.49 -11.03
CA ILE A 73 5.22 10.12 -10.05
C ILE A 73 6.20 11.24 -9.75
N LYS A 74 6.32 12.27 -10.62
CA LYS A 74 7.23 13.40 -10.42
C LYS A 74 6.88 14.23 -9.18
N ASP A 75 5.60 14.29 -8.85
CA ASP A 75 5.06 15.09 -7.76
C ASP A 75 5.03 14.33 -6.41
N LEU A 76 5.42 13.05 -6.42
CA LEU A 76 5.46 12.23 -5.22
C LEU A 76 6.56 12.70 -4.26
N ASN A 77 6.19 12.85 -2.98
CA ASN A 77 7.10 13.19 -1.91
C ASN A 77 7.04 12.16 -0.77
N CYS A 78 7.29 10.89 -1.13
CA CYS A 78 7.29 9.77 -0.21
C CYS A 78 8.51 8.87 -0.43
N LYS A 79 8.84 8.04 0.57
CA LYS A 79 9.94 7.06 0.49
C LYS A 79 9.45 5.68 0.07
N ILE A 80 8.21 5.36 0.43
CA ILE A 80 7.62 4.03 0.23
C ILE A 80 6.21 4.19 -0.33
N ILE A 81 5.83 3.35 -1.26
CA ILE A 81 4.46 3.18 -1.74
C ILE A 81 4.02 1.75 -1.43
N ALA A 82 2.96 1.61 -0.61
CA ALA A 82 2.37 0.32 -0.27
C ALA A 82 0.90 0.51 0.11
N GLY A 83 -0.04 -0.01 -0.67
CA GLY A 83 -1.47 0.22 -0.45
C GLY A 83 -2.37 -0.87 -1.01
N GLY A 84 -3.64 -0.82 -0.64
CA GLY A 84 -4.65 -1.85 -0.96
C GLY A 84 -5.33 -1.70 -2.33
N ALA A 85 -5.04 -0.65 -3.10
CA ALA A 85 -5.61 -0.49 -4.44
C ALA A 85 -5.00 -1.51 -5.42
N ASN A 86 -5.82 -2.02 -6.34
CA ASN A 86 -5.38 -2.92 -7.40
C ASN A 86 -4.83 -2.13 -8.60
N ASN A 87 -3.88 -2.73 -9.33
CA ASN A 87 -3.35 -2.19 -10.58
C ASN A 87 -2.92 -0.73 -10.47
N GLN A 88 -2.14 -0.41 -9.45
CA GLN A 88 -1.77 0.97 -9.09
C GLN A 88 -0.96 1.66 -10.20
N LEU A 89 -0.11 0.93 -10.92
CA LEU A 89 0.68 1.44 -12.05
C LEU A 89 -0.14 1.48 -13.34
N LEU A 90 -0.04 2.56 -14.11
CA LEU A 90 -0.64 2.63 -15.45
C LEU A 90 0.02 1.61 -16.40
N ASN A 91 1.32 1.43 -16.27
CA ASN A 91 2.08 0.34 -16.91
C ASN A 91 3.27 -0.07 -16.01
N THR A 92 3.79 -1.27 -16.23
CA THR A 92 4.81 -1.88 -15.36
C THR A 92 6.15 -1.14 -15.38
N SER A 93 6.48 -0.40 -16.45
CA SER A 93 7.74 0.36 -16.54
C SER A 93 7.83 1.50 -15.51
N VAL A 94 6.69 1.96 -15.00
CA VAL A 94 6.66 3.01 -13.95
C VAL A 94 7.29 2.51 -12.65
N ALA A 95 7.34 1.20 -12.40
CA ALA A 95 8.02 0.65 -11.23
C ALA A 95 9.53 0.91 -11.25
N ASP A 96 10.13 0.86 -12.43
CA ASP A 96 11.56 1.12 -12.60
C ASP A 96 11.84 2.64 -12.48
N ASP A 97 10.98 3.48 -13.05
CA ASP A 97 11.04 4.93 -12.87
C ASP A 97 10.93 5.34 -11.36
N LEU A 98 10.09 4.66 -10.58
CA LEU A 98 9.99 4.86 -9.12
C LEU A 98 11.28 4.42 -8.40
N HIS A 99 11.82 3.27 -8.79
CA HIS A 99 13.07 2.74 -8.24
C HIS A 99 14.25 3.70 -8.49
N GLU A 100 14.39 4.22 -9.71
CA GLU A 100 15.41 5.22 -10.08
C GLU A 100 15.30 6.49 -9.24
N ARG A 101 14.09 6.86 -8.82
CA ARG A 101 13.84 7.97 -7.89
C ARG A 101 14.10 7.62 -6.42
N GLY A 102 14.52 6.40 -6.11
CA GLY A 102 14.75 5.95 -4.74
C GLY A 102 13.46 5.69 -3.94
N ILE A 103 12.31 5.58 -4.62
CA ILE A 103 11.01 5.26 -4.00
C ILE A 103 10.82 3.74 -4.01
N LEU A 104 10.67 3.15 -2.85
CA LEU A 104 10.38 1.72 -2.70
C LEU A 104 8.89 1.47 -3.00
N PHE A 105 8.59 0.95 -4.19
CA PHE A 105 7.23 0.55 -4.57
C PHE A 105 6.98 -0.93 -4.24
N ILE A 106 5.98 -1.21 -3.42
CA ILE A 106 5.52 -2.57 -3.14
C ILE A 106 4.32 -2.87 -4.04
N PRO A 107 4.45 -3.78 -5.02
CA PRO A 107 3.36 -4.13 -5.92
C PRO A 107 2.14 -4.70 -5.18
N ASP A 108 0.96 -4.35 -5.67
CA ASP A 108 -0.31 -4.81 -5.12
C ASP A 108 -0.43 -6.34 -5.08
N ILE A 109 0.07 -7.03 -6.09
CA ILE A 109 0.10 -8.50 -6.14
C ILE A 109 0.78 -9.15 -4.93
N LEU A 110 1.71 -8.44 -4.27
CA LEU A 110 2.36 -8.94 -3.06
C LEU A 110 1.54 -8.71 -1.79
N ILE A 111 0.80 -7.59 -1.70
CA ILE A 111 0.27 -7.13 -0.40
C ILE A 111 -1.25 -7.11 -0.29
N ASN A 112 -2.01 -7.16 -1.40
CA ASN A 112 -3.47 -7.00 -1.35
C ASN A 112 -4.27 -8.31 -1.31
N SER A 113 -3.63 -9.46 -1.25
CA SER A 113 -4.29 -10.77 -1.21
C SER A 113 -5.05 -11.08 0.08
N GLY A 114 -4.89 -10.26 1.13
CA GLY A 114 -5.56 -10.47 2.42
C GLY A 114 -7.09 -10.55 2.33
N GLY A 115 -7.71 -9.76 1.45
CA GLY A 115 -9.14 -9.83 1.19
C GLY A 115 -9.58 -11.18 0.61
N VAL A 116 -8.84 -11.70 -0.34
CA VAL A 116 -9.10 -13.02 -0.95
C VAL A 116 -8.89 -14.14 0.08
N ILE A 117 -7.84 -14.07 0.90
CA ILE A 117 -7.59 -15.04 1.97
C ILE A 117 -8.77 -15.09 2.93
N GLY A 118 -9.31 -13.94 3.34
CA GLY A 118 -10.47 -13.86 4.22
C GLY A 118 -11.75 -14.39 3.58
N LEU A 119 -12.02 -14.04 2.32
CA LEU A 119 -13.22 -14.51 1.59
C LEU A 119 -13.20 -16.01 1.30
N THR A 120 -12.04 -16.59 1.08
CA THR A 120 -11.90 -18.03 0.76
C THR A 120 -11.74 -18.91 2.00
N LYS A 121 -11.79 -18.34 3.20
CA LYS A 121 -11.61 -19.06 4.46
C LYS A 121 -12.51 -20.28 4.56
N ASP A 122 -13.81 -20.09 4.41
CA ASP A 122 -14.80 -21.17 4.55
C ASP A 122 -14.70 -22.18 3.39
N PHE A 123 -14.50 -21.71 2.16
CA PHE A 123 -14.36 -22.56 0.98
C PHE A 123 -13.13 -23.48 1.07
N LEU A 124 -12.03 -23.01 1.66
CA LEU A 124 -10.79 -23.77 1.83
C LEU A 124 -10.68 -24.48 3.18
N ASN A 125 -11.77 -24.48 3.97
CA ASN A 125 -11.83 -25.07 5.32
C ASN A 125 -10.65 -24.61 6.21
N ARG A 126 -10.32 -23.31 6.13
CA ARG A 126 -9.29 -22.69 6.99
C ARG A 126 -9.92 -22.25 8.30
N ASP A 127 -9.32 -22.66 9.41
CA ASP A 127 -9.59 -22.08 10.73
C ASP A 127 -8.92 -20.69 10.86
N ASP A 128 -9.13 -20.01 11.99
CA ASP A 128 -8.55 -18.70 12.24
C ASP A 128 -7.03 -18.73 12.27
N ALA A 129 -6.43 -19.79 12.83
CA ALA A 129 -4.98 -19.95 12.92
C ALA A 129 -4.33 -20.07 11.53
N LYS A 130 -4.87 -20.90 10.65
CA LYS A 130 -4.41 -21.06 9.26
C LYS A 130 -4.62 -19.79 8.43
N THR A 131 -5.70 -19.05 8.71
CA THR A 131 -5.96 -17.77 8.07
C THR A 131 -4.92 -16.74 8.49
N GLU A 132 -4.59 -16.66 9.77
CA GLU A 132 -3.56 -15.78 10.30
C GLU A 132 -2.16 -16.15 9.76
N GLU A 133 -1.84 -17.44 9.66
CA GLU A 133 -0.60 -17.92 9.06
C GLU A 133 -0.47 -17.47 7.60
N ALA A 134 -1.55 -17.64 6.80
CA ALA A 134 -1.58 -17.17 5.41
C ALA A 134 -1.41 -15.65 5.28
N LEU A 135 -1.92 -14.87 6.23
CA LEU A 135 -1.69 -13.42 6.26
C LEU A 135 -0.23 -13.07 6.64
N LYS A 136 0.38 -13.81 7.57
CA LYS A 136 1.81 -13.64 7.92
C LYS A 136 2.74 -13.95 6.76
N GLU A 137 2.36 -14.91 5.91
CA GLU A 137 3.10 -15.26 4.70
C GLU A 137 3.23 -14.07 3.73
N ILE A 138 2.20 -13.20 3.64
CA ILE A 138 2.28 -11.96 2.85
C ILE A 138 3.45 -11.09 3.33
N ALA A 139 3.55 -10.87 4.64
CA ALA A 139 4.62 -10.06 5.22
C ALA A 139 6.01 -10.66 4.98
N TYR A 140 6.11 -11.98 5.06
CA TYR A 140 7.34 -12.71 4.76
C TYR A 140 7.78 -12.49 3.30
N ARG A 141 6.88 -12.69 2.34
CA ARG A 141 7.16 -12.50 0.90
C ARG A 141 7.56 -11.07 0.57
N VAL A 142 6.87 -10.09 1.14
CA VAL A 142 7.24 -8.67 0.99
C VAL A 142 8.65 -8.43 1.50
N ARG A 143 9.00 -8.97 2.67
CA ARG A 143 10.34 -8.83 3.25
C ARG A 143 11.42 -9.43 2.36
N GLU A 144 11.23 -10.65 1.88
CA GLU A 144 12.15 -11.33 0.97
C GLU A 144 12.35 -10.54 -0.34
N ALA A 145 11.25 -10.03 -0.91
CA ALA A 145 11.30 -9.21 -2.11
C ALA A 145 12.10 -7.91 -1.89
N ILE A 146 11.92 -7.25 -0.75
CA ILE A 146 12.68 -6.03 -0.39
C ILE A 146 14.18 -6.34 -0.23
N ILE A 147 14.53 -7.42 0.45
CA ILE A 147 15.94 -7.83 0.65
C ILE A 147 16.60 -8.07 -0.71
N PHE A 148 15.98 -8.89 -1.55
CA PHE A 148 16.53 -9.22 -2.86
C PHE A 148 16.63 -7.99 -3.79
N SER A 149 15.61 -7.15 -3.80
CA SER A 149 15.61 -5.88 -4.55
C SER A 149 16.81 -5.01 -4.17
N LYS A 150 17.08 -4.87 -2.87
CA LYS A 150 18.22 -4.10 -2.35
C LYS A 150 19.57 -4.73 -2.73
N GLU A 151 19.72 -6.04 -2.55
CA GLU A 151 20.97 -6.75 -2.88
C GLU A 151 21.31 -6.66 -4.37
N LYS A 152 20.32 -6.66 -5.24
CA LYS A 152 20.49 -6.62 -6.69
C LYS A 152 20.38 -5.21 -7.29
N SER A 153 19.99 -4.21 -6.49
CA SER A 153 19.74 -2.83 -6.94
C SER A 153 18.75 -2.78 -8.11
N ILE A 154 17.63 -3.50 -8.00
CA ILE A 154 16.55 -3.56 -9.00
C ILE A 154 15.20 -3.28 -8.34
N SER A 155 14.18 -2.92 -9.15
CA SER A 155 12.82 -2.74 -8.63
C SER A 155 12.23 -4.04 -8.08
N ILE A 156 11.24 -3.96 -7.17
CA ILE A 156 10.53 -5.16 -6.69
C ILE A 156 9.78 -5.83 -7.85
N ASN A 157 9.25 -5.08 -8.81
CA ASN A 157 8.62 -5.66 -10.00
C ASN A 157 9.60 -6.54 -10.79
N GLU A 158 10.84 -6.11 -10.95
CA GLU A 158 11.87 -6.92 -11.60
C GLU A 158 12.29 -8.12 -10.74
N THR A 159 12.31 -7.95 -9.42
CA THR A 159 12.53 -9.05 -8.48
C THR A 159 11.51 -10.18 -8.65
N LEU A 160 10.21 -9.82 -8.79
CA LEU A 160 9.14 -10.80 -8.97
C LEU A 160 9.27 -11.59 -10.26
N LYS A 161 9.69 -10.95 -11.36
CA LYS A 161 9.94 -11.63 -12.63
C LYS A 161 11.08 -12.65 -12.55
N ARG A 162 12.11 -12.40 -11.72
CA ARG A 162 13.31 -13.24 -11.62
C ARG A 162 13.20 -14.39 -10.63
N LYS A 163 12.32 -14.28 -9.63
CA LYS A 163 12.27 -15.23 -8.51
C LYS A 163 11.09 -16.19 -8.54
N ASP A 164 10.14 -16.08 -9.45
CA ASP A 164 8.88 -16.84 -9.43
C ASP A 164 8.15 -16.75 -8.06
N LEU A 165 8.17 -15.57 -7.43
CA LEU A 165 7.59 -15.27 -6.11
C LEU A 165 6.11 -14.90 -6.20
#